data_b7c9039a589938059276f930bb64f01d
#
_entry.id   b7c9039a589938059276f930bb64f01d
#
_cell.length_a   1.000
_cell.length_b   1.000
_cell.length_c   1.000
_cell.angle_alpha   90.00
_cell.angle_beta   90.00
_cell.angle_gamma   90.00
#
_symmetry.space_group_name_H-M   'P 1'
#
loop_
_entity.id
_entity.type
_entity.pdbx_description
1 polymer ?
#
loop_
_entity_poly.entity_id
_entity_poly.type
_entity_poly.pdbx_seq_one_letter_code
_entity_poly.pdbx_strand_id
1 'polypeptide(L)'
;MVNRVATYPFTNQMIADNMRLQTKYADVNTQISSGLKSQDYKGIATDSQNLLSLESVARRLTTYTGNSNTVLAHVNTMFDSVGQMIDLANSMITALTAALGGDIVDPTVTQAQADNALQETQSLLNLKIGNRYLFSGSDIETAPVDLTDPAWVPQTTPSTANSSYYQGNSTINSVQSSESMTVTYGVLASNPAFEQLLRSYNLAYNNPSNKTALQEASALIRQAIDGMATIQGTLSLDANTLQNQVDQNDKDKVNLSELVSSIK
;
A
#
# COMPACT_ATOMS: atom_id res chain seq x y z
N MET A 1 43.26 16.98 78.29
CA MET A 1 43.11 17.65 76.98
C MET A 1 42.99 16.60 75.88
N VAL A 2 41.86 15.91 75.79
CA VAL A 2 41.69 14.85 74.77
C VAL A 2 40.34 14.97 74.01
N ASN A 3 39.53 15.99 74.25
CA ASN A 3 38.18 16.07 73.66
C ASN A 3 38.01 16.99 72.42
N ARG A 4 39.12 17.53 71.87
CA ARG A 4 39.04 18.45 70.69
C ARG A 4 39.30 17.80 69.37
N VAL A 5 39.87 16.62 69.31
CA VAL A 5 40.24 15.95 68.05
C VAL A 5 39.10 15.09 67.47
N ALA A 6 38.15 14.63 68.31
CA ALA A 6 37.04 13.79 67.87
C ALA A 6 35.84 14.62 67.30
N THR A 7 35.75 15.90 67.58
CA THR A 7 34.60 16.75 67.12
C THR A 7 34.76 17.14 65.65
N TYR A 8 35.97 17.36 65.17
CA TYR A 8 36.24 17.80 63.81
C TYR A 8 35.90 16.75 62.75
N PRO A 9 36.33 15.47 62.90
CA PRO A 9 35.92 14.41 62.02
C PRO A 9 34.40 14.19 62.02
N PHE A 10 33.75 14.25 63.15
CA PHE A 10 32.30 14.08 63.28
C PHE A 10 31.51 15.21 62.57
N THR A 11 31.94 16.45 62.68
CA THR A 11 31.30 17.58 61.98
C THR A 11 31.47 17.48 60.47
N ASN A 12 32.67 17.10 60.00
CA ASN A 12 32.90 16.86 58.57
C ASN A 12 32.07 15.69 58.03
N GLN A 13 31.88 14.63 58.81
CA GLN A 13 31.01 13.51 58.47
C GLN A 13 29.53 13.98 58.35
N MET A 14 29.03 14.76 59.30
CA MET A 14 27.71 15.33 59.24
C MET A 14 27.48 16.25 58.03
N ILE A 15 28.48 17.07 57.69
CA ILE A 15 28.42 17.93 56.49
C ILE A 15 28.37 17.05 55.23
N ALA A 16 29.19 16.02 55.12
CA ALA A 16 29.20 15.09 53.98
C ALA A 16 27.88 14.34 53.86
N ASP A 17 27.30 13.89 54.96
CA ASP A 17 26.00 13.20 54.96
C ASP A 17 24.84 14.15 54.61
N ASN A 18 24.93 15.42 55.04
CA ASN A 18 23.94 16.44 54.69
C ASN A 18 24.01 16.78 53.16
N MET A 19 25.21 16.93 52.62
CA MET A 19 25.39 17.10 51.16
C MET A 19 24.89 15.90 50.38
N ARG A 20 25.12 14.67 50.84
CA ARG A 20 24.58 13.45 50.26
C ARG A 20 23.05 13.40 50.27
N LEU A 21 22.43 13.83 51.37
CA LEU A 21 20.97 13.93 51.51
C LEU A 21 20.39 14.97 50.57
N GLN A 22 21.03 16.15 50.47
CA GLN A 22 20.59 17.20 49.53
C GLN A 22 20.67 16.73 48.05
N THR A 23 21.74 16.07 47.68
CA THR A 23 21.89 15.47 46.33
C THR A 23 20.78 14.41 46.06
N LYS A 24 20.58 13.49 47.02
CA LYS A 24 19.50 12.51 46.90
C LYS A 24 18.11 13.15 46.80
N TYR A 25 17.86 14.22 47.57
CA TYR A 25 16.60 14.93 47.51
C TYR A 25 16.39 15.61 46.15
N ALA A 26 17.43 16.24 45.61
CA ALA A 26 17.39 16.83 44.27
C ALA A 26 17.14 15.77 43.19
N ASP A 27 17.82 14.62 43.27
CA ASP A 27 17.63 13.50 42.34
C ASP A 27 16.19 12.96 42.39
N VAL A 28 15.66 12.69 43.59
CA VAL A 28 14.28 12.21 43.77
C VAL A 28 13.26 13.24 43.28
N ASN A 29 13.48 14.52 43.54
CA ASN A 29 12.60 15.60 43.07
C ASN A 29 12.59 15.68 41.53
N THR A 30 13.76 15.45 40.91
CA THR A 30 13.91 15.37 39.46
C THR A 30 13.19 14.10 38.88
N GLN A 31 13.31 12.95 39.55
CA GLN A 31 12.57 11.75 39.22
C GLN A 31 11.06 11.92 39.29
N ILE A 32 10.57 12.56 40.38
CA ILE A 32 9.14 12.85 40.56
C ILE A 32 8.64 13.80 39.46
N SER A 33 9.41 14.85 39.15
CA SER A 33 9.05 15.85 38.15
C SER A 33 9.05 15.31 36.73
N SER A 34 10.00 14.41 36.39
CA SER A 34 10.15 13.82 35.06
C SER A 34 9.35 12.54 34.86
N GLY A 35 8.96 11.87 35.95
CA GLY A 35 8.39 10.51 35.94
C GLY A 35 9.34 9.41 35.53
N LEU A 36 10.64 9.71 35.40
CA LEU A 36 11.70 8.78 34.98
C LEU A 36 12.57 8.36 36.16
N LYS A 37 12.97 7.09 36.22
CA LYS A 37 13.96 6.58 37.20
C LYS A 37 15.34 7.22 37.02
N SER A 38 15.71 7.55 35.78
CA SER A 38 16.92 8.29 35.44
C SER A 38 16.74 9.05 34.13
N GLN A 39 17.42 10.20 34.00
CA GLN A 39 17.45 10.98 32.76
C GLN A 39 18.52 10.48 31.76
N ASP A 40 19.41 9.62 32.20
CA ASP A 40 20.47 9.03 31.38
C ASP A 40 20.55 7.50 31.53
N TYR A 41 21.17 6.84 30.55
CA TYR A 41 21.35 5.39 30.56
C TYR A 41 22.28 4.89 31.69
N LYS A 42 23.08 5.78 32.26
CA LYS A 42 24.01 5.43 33.35
C LYS A 42 23.25 5.07 34.64
N GLY A 43 22.11 5.76 34.88
CA GLY A 43 21.27 5.51 36.06
C GLY A 43 20.49 4.20 35.99
N ILE A 44 20.32 3.64 34.77
CA ILE A 44 19.66 2.36 34.52
C ILE A 44 20.62 1.35 33.83
N ALA A 45 21.90 1.38 34.21
CA ALA A 45 22.95 0.63 33.51
C ALA A 45 22.67 -0.86 33.36
N THR A 46 21.98 -1.48 34.32
CA THR A 46 21.59 -2.90 34.28
C THR A 46 20.54 -3.19 33.23
N ASP A 47 19.62 -2.24 32.97
CA ASP A 47 18.49 -2.39 32.06
C ASP A 47 18.69 -1.67 30.72
N SER A 48 19.80 -0.91 30.58
CA SER A 48 20.06 -0.09 29.40
C SER A 48 20.12 -0.88 28.09
N GLN A 49 20.67 -2.11 28.12
CA GLN A 49 20.73 -2.97 26.94
C GLN A 49 19.32 -3.45 26.53
N ASN A 50 18.49 -3.83 27.50
CA ASN A 50 17.10 -4.21 27.26
C ASN A 50 16.30 -3.03 26.71
N LEU A 51 16.46 -1.85 27.28
CA LEU A 51 15.81 -0.63 26.83
C LEU A 51 16.17 -0.29 25.38
N LEU A 52 17.45 -0.30 25.01
CA LEU A 52 17.91 -0.07 23.65
C LEU A 52 17.35 -1.10 22.66
N SER A 53 17.25 -2.36 23.07
CA SER A 53 16.63 -3.43 22.27
C SER A 53 15.15 -3.15 22.04
N LEU A 54 14.37 -2.83 23.08
CA LEU A 54 12.95 -2.52 22.98
C LEU A 54 12.68 -1.27 22.11
N GLU A 55 13.49 -0.22 22.28
CA GLU A 55 13.39 0.99 21.43
C GLU A 55 13.74 0.69 19.96
N SER A 56 14.69 -0.21 19.71
CA SER A 56 15.01 -0.66 18.36
C SER A 56 13.85 -1.42 17.72
N VAL A 57 13.20 -2.32 18.45
CA VAL A 57 11.99 -3.03 17.99
C VAL A 57 10.86 -2.05 17.72
N ALA A 58 10.61 -1.11 18.62
CA ALA A 58 9.57 -0.09 18.45
C ALA A 58 9.76 0.76 17.17
N ARG A 59 11.01 1.15 16.87
CA ARG A 59 11.35 1.85 15.63
C ARG A 59 11.09 1.00 14.39
N ARG A 60 11.45 -0.30 14.41
CA ARG A 60 11.16 -1.22 13.29
C ARG A 60 9.66 -1.37 13.06
N LEU A 61 8.87 -1.56 14.12
CA LEU A 61 7.41 -1.64 14.02
C LEU A 61 6.81 -0.35 13.43
N THR A 62 7.32 0.81 13.82
CA THR A 62 6.89 2.09 13.23
C THR A 62 7.17 2.15 11.73
N THR A 63 8.33 1.65 11.29
CA THR A 63 8.67 1.57 9.86
C THR A 63 7.76 0.60 9.12
N TYR A 64 7.52 -0.60 9.68
CA TYR A 64 6.63 -1.60 9.07
C TYR A 64 5.19 -1.07 8.95
N THR A 65 4.66 -0.43 10.00
CA THR A 65 3.34 0.20 9.98
C THR A 65 3.27 1.29 8.90
N GLY A 66 4.27 2.16 8.80
CA GLY A 66 4.33 3.22 7.79
C GLY A 66 4.36 2.68 6.37
N ASN A 67 5.19 1.66 6.11
CA ASN A 67 5.26 1.00 4.81
C ASN A 67 3.94 0.32 4.46
N SER A 68 3.34 -0.42 5.40
CA SER A 68 2.06 -1.11 5.19
C SER A 68 0.92 -0.12 4.90
N ASN A 69 0.85 1.00 5.61
CA ASN A 69 -0.15 2.05 5.35
C ASN A 69 0.01 2.68 3.96
N THR A 70 1.26 2.89 3.51
CA THR A 70 1.53 3.39 2.16
C THR A 70 1.03 2.41 1.10
N VAL A 71 1.32 1.12 1.28
CA VAL A 71 0.88 0.07 0.36
C VAL A 71 -0.63 -0.12 0.40
N LEU A 72 -1.25 -0.02 1.57
CA LEU A 72 -2.71 -0.08 1.73
C LEU A 72 -3.40 1.01 0.90
N ALA A 73 -2.86 2.24 0.89
CA ALA A 73 -3.36 3.31 0.02
C ALA A 73 -3.23 2.95 -1.48
N HIS A 74 -2.11 2.32 -1.90
CA HIS A 74 -1.93 1.84 -3.27
C HIS A 74 -2.97 0.78 -3.65
N VAL A 75 -3.16 -0.23 -2.80
CA VAL A 75 -4.10 -1.33 -3.04
C VAL A 75 -5.54 -0.81 -3.12
N ASN A 76 -5.94 0.08 -2.23
CA ASN A 76 -7.26 0.70 -2.26
C ASN A 76 -7.48 1.51 -3.56
N THR A 77 -6.48 2.27 -3.99
CA THR A 77 -6.56 3.01 -5.25
C THR A 77 -6.68 2.07 -6.47
N MET A 78 -5.94 0.95 -6.48
CA MET A 78 -6.10 -0.08 -7.51
C MET A 78 -7.52 -0.68 -7.49
N PHE A 79 -8.05 -1.00 -6.31
CA PHE A 79 -9.40 -1.53 -6.13
C PHE A 79 -10.46 -0.59 -6.72
N ASP A 80 -10.36 0.71 -6.41
CA ASP A 80 -11.26 1.75 -6.93
C ASP A 80 -11.14 1.89 -8.45
N SER A 81 -9.91 1.84 -8.99
CA SER A 81 -9.67 1.90 -10.44
C SER A 81 -10.29 0.70 -11.16
N VAL A 82 -10.17 -0.50 -10.59
CA VAL A 82 -10.81 -1.71 -11.17
C VAL A 82 -12.32 -1.59 -11.10
N GLY A 83 -12.88 -1.00 -10.03
CA GLY A 83 -14.31 -0.70 -9.93
C GLY A 83 -14.78 0.21 -11.05
N GLN A 84 -14.07 1.30 -11.32
CA GLN A 84 -14.38 2.23 -12.42
C GLN A 84 -14.28 1.53 -13.80
N MET A 85 -13.31 0.66 -14.00
CA MET A 85 -13.21 -0.15 -15.22
C MET A 85 -14.40 -1.11 -15.40
N ILE A 86 -14.91 -1.69 -14.32
CA ILE A 86 -16.13 -2.53 -14.35
C ILE A 86 -17.37 -1.68 -14.76
N ASP A 87 -17.51 -0.47 -14.19
CA ASP A 87 -18.62 0.44 -14.53
C ASP A 87 -18.56 0.86 -16.01
N LEU A 88 -17.35 1.17 -16.49
CA LEU A 88 -17.11 1.49 -17.90
C LEU A 88 -17.45 0.30 -18.81
N ALA A 89 -17.06 -0.90 -18.43
CA ALA A 89 -17.36 -2.15 -19.13
C ALA A 89 -18.88 -2.40 -19.22
N ASN A 90 -19.62 -2.20 -18.14
CA ASN A 90 -21.08 -2.31 -18.11
C ASN A 90 -21.76 -1.27 -19.01
N SER A 91 -21.24 -0.05 -19.04
CA SER A 91 -21.71 1.01 -19.94
C SER A 91 -21.51 0.61 -21.40
N MET A 92 -20.36 0.04 -21.74
CA MET A 92 -20.06 -0.45 -23.10
C MET A 92 -20.93 -1.66 -23.49
N ILE A 93 -21.22 -2.59 -22.57
CA ILE A 93 -22.19 -3.67 -22.81
C ILE A 93 -23.55 -3.12 -23.20
N THR A 94 -24.01 -2.08 -22.52
CA THR A 94 -25.29 -1.44 -22.81
C THR A 94 -25.29 -0.83 -24.22
N ALA A 95 -24.21 -0.12 -24.58
CA ALA A 95 -24.02 0.43 -25.92
C ALA A 95 -24.01 -0.63 -27.00
N LEU A 96 -23.24 -1.71 -26.80
CA LEU A 96 -23.17 -2.84 -27.75
C LEU A 96 -24.51 -3.57 -27.88
N THR A 97 -25.28 -3.69 -26.81
CA THR A 97 -26.62 -4.30 -26.82
C THR A 97 -27.59 -3.46 -27.65
N ALA A 98 -27.54 -2.14 -27.53
CA ALA A 98 -28.33 -1.23 -28.38
C ALA A 98 -27.93 -1.37 -29.87
N ALA A 99 -26.62 -1.38 -30.16
CA ALA A 99 -26.10 -1.54 -31.52
C ALA A 99 -26.48 -2.90 -32.17
N LEU A 100 -26.61 -3.96 -31.35
CA LEU A 100 -27.02 -5.30 -31.81
C LEU A 100 -28.54 -5.48 -31.93
N GLY A 101 -29.33 -4.68 -31.18
CA GLY A 101 -30.79 -4.83 -31.04
C GLY A 101 -31.60 -4.48 -32.27
N GLY A 102 -30.98 -3.99 -33.32
CA GLY A 102 -31.69 -3.70 -34.61
C GLY A 102 -32.21 -2.27 -34.74
N ASP A 103 -32.09 -1.44 -33.71
CA ASP A 103 -32.25 0.01 -33.83
C ASP A 103 -31.13 0.57 -34.73
N ILE A 104 -31.43 1.63 -35.47
CA ILE A 104 -30.43 2.29 -36.35
C ILE A 104 -29.48 3.09 -35.44
N VAL A 105 -28.58 2.39 -34.77
CA VAL A 105 -27.45 3.03 -34.07
C VAL A 105 -26.39 3.34 -35.12
N ASP A 106 -26.05 4.60 -35.26
CA ASP A 106 -24.98 5.03 -36.15
C ASP A 106 -23.65 4.36 -35.68
N PRO A 107 -22.96 3.59 -36.57
CA PRO A 107 -21.70 2.95 -36.23
C PRO A 107 -20.64 3.91 -35.69
N THR A 108 -20.69 5.21 -36.08
CA THR A 108 -19.78 6.24 -35.56
C THR A 108 -19.96 6.47 -34.07
N VAL A 109 -21.18 6.31 -33.53
CA VAL A 109 -21.46 6.40 -32.09
C VAL A 109 -20.79 5.24 -31.33
N THR A 110 -20.97 4.00 -31.85
CA THR A 110 -20.33 2.81 -31.26
C THR A 110 -18.81 2.93 -31.29
N GLN A 111 -18.25 3.43 -32.40
CA GLN A 111 -16.82 3.67 -32.54
C GLN A 111 -16.33 4.71 -31.54
N ALA A 112 -17.00 5.85 -31.39
CA ALA A 112 -16.62 6.89 -30.46
C ALA A 112 -16.72 6.42 -28.99
N GLN A 113 -17.71 5.60 -28.65
CA GLN A 113 -17.85 5.02 -27.32
C GLN A 113 -16.71 4.04 -27.02
N ALA A 114 -16.33 3.21 -27.99
CA ALA A 114 -15.21 2.28 -27.85
C ALA A 114 -13.86 3.02 -27.71
N ASP A 115 -13.66 4.11 -28.47
CA ASP A 115 -12.46 4.94 -28.33
C ASP A 115 -12.36 5.60 -26.97
N ASN A 116 -13.45 6.20 -26.49
CA ASN A 116 -13.49 6.77 -25.14
C ASN A 116 -13.20 5.71 -24.07
N ALA A 117 -13.77 4.52 -24.20
CA ALA A 117 -13.54 3.42 -23.27
C ALA A 117 -12.08 2.93 -23.27
N LEU A 118 -11.43 2.89 -24.44
CA LEU A 118 -9.98 2.59 -24.55
C LEU A 118 -9.13 3.62 -23.82
N GLN A 119 -9.37 4.91 -24.09
CA GLN A 119 -8.59 6.01 -23.50
C GLN A 119 -8.77 6.08 -21.98
N GLU A 120 -10.00 5.91 -21.50
CA GLU A 120 -10.30 5.93 -20.07
C GLU A 120 -9.69 4.73 -19.35
N THR A 121 -9.79 3.53 -19.93
CA THR A 121 -9.13 2.32 -19.38
C THR A 121 -7.62 2.46 -19.36
N GLN A 122 -7.00 3.00 -20.42
CA GLN A 122 -5.57 3.32 -20.43
C GLN A 122 -5.21 4.30 -19.30
N SER A 123 -6.02 5.34 -19.09
CA SER A 123 -5.81 6.33 -18.02
C SER A 123 -5.87 5.70 -16.64
N LEU A 124 -6.87 4.83 -16.40
CA LEU A 124 -7.04 4.11 -15.14
C LEU A 124 -5.91 3.12 -14.87
N LEU A 125 -5.43 2.42 -15.88
CA LEU A 125 -4.28 1.51 -15.75
C LEU A 125 -2.95 2.26 -15.60
N ASN A 126 -2.85 3.48 -16.13
CA ASN A 126 -1.67 4.36 -16.00
C ASN A 126 -1.73 5.28 -14.77
N LEU A 127 -2.56 4.93 -13.77
CA LEU A 127 -2.68 5.74 -12.57
C LEU A 127 -1.40 5.76 -11.75
N LYS A 128 -1.05 6.96 -11.23
CA LYS A 128 0.12 7.21 -10.37
C LYS A 128 -0.29 7.66 -8.98
N ILE A 129 0.45 7.20 -7.97
CA ILE A 129 0.51 7.84 -6.66
C ILE A 129 1.93 8.37 -6.45
N GLY A 130 2.05 9.69 -6.31
CA GLY A 130 3.36 10.34 -6.34
C GLY A 130 4.08 10.13 -7.67
N ASN A 131 5.24 9.48 -7.66
CA ASN A 131 6.02 9.17 -8.87
C ASN A 131 5.96 7.68 -9.25
N ARG A 132 4.99 6.92 -8.74
CA ARG A 132 4.89 5.48 -8.91
C ARG A 132 3.63 5.09 -9.66
N TYR A 133 3.78 4.39 -10.79
CA TYR A 133 2.69 3.68 -11.45
C TYR A 133 2.27 2.46 -10.63
N LEU A 134 0.95 2.21 -10.56
CA LEU A 134 0.42 1.16 -9.69
C LEU A 134 0.38 -0.21 -10.36
N PHE A 135 0.16 -0.26 -11.68
CA PHE A 135 -0.08 -1.49 -12.44
C PHE A 135 1.12 -1.96 -13.28
N SER A 136 2.31 -1.32 -13.11
CA SER A 136 3.52 -1.62 -13.90
C SER A 136 4.42 -2.70 -13.28
N GLY A 137 4.03 -3.26 -12.14
CA GLY A 137 4.89 -4.18 -11.39
C GLY A 137 6.00 -3.44 -10.64
N SER A 138 7.20 -4.03 -10.59
CA SER A 138 8.35 -3.41 -9.93
C SER A 138 8.99 -2.29 -10.74
N ASP A 139 8.65 -2.12 -12.02
CA ASP A 139 9.04 -0.97 -12.85
C ASP A 139 8.07 0.18 -12.63
N ILE A 140 8.27 0.90 -11.54
CA ILE A 140 7.35 1.93 -11.04
C ILE A 140 7.40 3.26 -11.81
N GLU A 141 8.38 3.47 -12.66
CA GLU A 141 8.58 4.73 -13.40
C GLU A 141 8.03 4.67 -14.83
N THR A 142 7.84 3.46 -15.37
CA THR A 142 7.32 3.23 -16.73
C THR A 142 5.80 3.12 -16.72
N ALA A 143 5.14 3.87 -17.62
CA ALA A 143 3.70 3.75 -17.83
C ALA A 143 3.34 2.33 -18.27
N PRO A 144 2.46 1.62 -17.55
CA PRO A 144 2.20 0.22 -17.84
C PRO A 144 1.47 -0.03 -19.15
N VAL A 145 0.70 0.93 -19.66
CA VAL A 145 -0.12 0.75 -20.86
C VAL A 145 0.19 1.82 -21.89
N ASP A 146 0.59 1.36 -23.08
CA ASP A 146 0.75 2.18 -24.28
C ASP A 146 -0.04 1.58 -25.44
N LEU A 147 -1.18 2.18 -25.79
CA LEU A 147 -2.01 1.76 -26.92
C LEU A 147 -1.52 2.30 -28.26
N THR A 148 -0.45 3.10 -28.26
CA THR A 148 0.19 3.62 -29.48
C THR A 148 1.34 2.72 -29.96
N ASP A 149 1.68 1.68 -29.20
CA ASP A 149 2.69 0.70 -29.58
C ASP A 149 2.34 0.07 -30.95
N PRO A 150 3.24 0.05 -31.94
CA PRO A 150 2.98 -0.52 -33.25
C PRO A 150 2.63 -2.02 -33.24
N ALA A 151 2.97 -2.75 -32.19
CA ALA A 151 2.59 -4.15 -32.00
C ALA A 151 1.16 -4.32 -31.45
N TRP A 152 0.55 -3.25 -30.94
CA TRP A 152 -0.86 -3.19 -30.56
C TRP A 152 -1.71 -2.93 -31.79
N VAL A 153 -1.98 -4.01 -32.54
CA VAL A 153 -2.65 -3.94 -33.84
C VAL A 153 -4.17 -3.85 -33.72
N PRO A 154 -4.87 -3.24 -34.70
CA PRO A 154 -6.33 -3.32 -34.83
C PRO A 154 -6.82 -4.77 -34.80
N GLN A 155 -7.86 -5.04 -34.01
CA GLN A 155 -8.44 -6.37 -33.86
C GLN A 155 -9.52 -6.60 -34.93
N THR A 156 -9.62 -7.84 -35.40
CA THR A 156 -10.68 -8.32 -36.28
C THR A 156 -11.28 -9.61 -35.70
N THR A 157 -12.51 -9.98 -36.11
CA THR A 157 -13.12 -11.23 -35.64
C THR A 157 -12.69 -12.43 -36.51
N PRO A 158 -12.26 -13.57 -35.94
CA PRO A 158 -12.04 -13.81 -34.51
C PRO A 158 -10.80 -13.06 -33.98
N SER A 159 -10.94 -12.45 -32.81
CA SER A 159 -9.86 -11.67 -32.19
C SER A 159 -8.82 -12.59 -31.54
N THR A 160 -7.59 -12.11 -31.44
CA THR A 160 -6.49 -12.83 -30.80
C THR A 160 -5.94 -12.05 -29.61
N ALA A 161 -5.57 -12.75 -28.55
CA ALA A 161 -4.97 -12.13 -27.39
C ALA A 161 -3.66 -11.40 -27.77
N ASN A 162 -3.52 -10.16 -27.30
CA ASN A 162 -2.36 -9.33 -27.59
C ASN A 162 -2.04 -8.46 -26.35
N SER A 163 -0.92 -8.74 -25.71
CA SER A 163 -0.43 -7.99 -24.54
C SER A 163 0.71 -7.00 -24.86
N SER A 164 0.95 -6.69 -26.13
CA SER A 164 2.04 -5.80 -26.56
C SER A 164 1.86 -4.35 -26.07
N TYR A 165 0.66 -3.97 -25.67
CA TYR A 165 0.39 -2.68 -25.01
C TYR A 165 1.08 -2.54 -23.65
N TYR A 166 1.48 -3.67 -23.02
CA TYR A 166 2.05 -3.67 -21.69
C TYR A 166 3.55 -3.39 -21.70
N GLN A 167 3.96 -2.29 -21.06
CA GLN A 167 5.34 -1.82 -21.02
C GLN A 167 6.02 -2.04 -19.66
N GLY A 168 5.29 -2.53 -18.67
CA GLY A 168 5.83 -2.85 -17.35
C GLY A 168 6.57 -4.18 -17.30
N ASN A 169 6.87 -4.66 -16.09
CA ASN A 169 7.49 -5.97 -15.91
C ASN A 169 6.55 -6.99 -15.24
N SER A 170 6.99 -8.25 -15.16
CA SER A 170 6.20 -9.36 -14.62
C SER A 170 6.33 -9.55 -13.10
N THR A 171 7.10 -8.71 -12.41
CA THR A 171 7.35 -8.85 -10.98
C THR A 171 6.29 -8.12 -10.18
N ILE A 172 5.49 -8.85 -9.41
CA ILE A 172 4.50 -8.27 -8.48
C ILE A 172 5.23 -7.67 -7.29
N ASN A 173 4.74 -6.53 -6.82
CA ASN A 173 5.32 -5.81 -5.70
C ASN A 173 5.10 -6.54 -4.37
N SER A 174 6.02 -6.34 -3.43
CA SER A 174 5.91 -6.85 -2.07
C SER A 174 6.36 -5.81 -1.05
N VAL A 175 5.86 -5.93 0.18
CA VAL A 175 6.24 -5.09 1.31
C VAL A 175 6.48 -5.96 2.53
N GLN A 176 7.55 -5.64 3.25
CA GLN A 176 7.77 -6.24 4.57
C GLN A 176 6.89 -5.55 5.60
N SER A 177 5.88 -6.26 6.10
CA SER A 177 4.85 -5.77 7.04
C SER A 177 5.16 -6.11 8.50
N SER A 178 6.09 -7.07 8.73
CA SER A 178 6.66 -7.39 10.05
C SER A 178 8.04 -8.02 9.89
N GLU A 179 8.69 -8.38 10.99
CA GLU A 179 10.02 -9.03 10.96
C GLU A 179 10.00 -10.38 10.21
N SER A 180 8.89 -11.10 10.28
CA SER A 180 8.72 -12.45 9.70
C SER A 180 7.73 -12.50 8.53
N MET A 181 7.07 -11.38 8.19
CA MET A 181 6.00 -11.38 7.19
C MET A 181 6.26 -10.38 6.06
N THR A 182 6.26 -10.89 4.84
CA THR A 182 6.25 -10.10 3.61
C THR A 182 4.92 -10.32 2.90
N VAL A 183 4.21 -9.27 2.56
CA VAL A 183 2.95 -9.29 1.82
C VAL A 183 3.23 -8.94 0.37
N THR A 184 2.89 -9.82 -0.55
CA THR A 184 2.84 -9.54 -1.98
C THR A 184 1.49 -8.90 -2.28
N TYR A 185 1.45 -7.85 -3.09
CA TYR A 185 0.23 -7.07 -3.29
C TYR A 185 0.12 -6.50 -4.69
N GLY A 186 -1.14 -6.26 -5.09
CA GLY A 186 -1.47 -5.59 -6.33
C GLY A 186 -1.63 -6.52 -7.52
N VAL A 187 -1.83 -5.93 -8.69
CA VAL A 187 -2.07 -6.61 -9.97
C VAL A 187 -1.34 -5.88 -11.09
N LEU A 188 -0.92 -6.62 -12.11
CA LEU A 188 -0.25 -6.08 -13.29
C LEU A 188 -1.28 -5.71 -14.38
N ALA A 189 -1.01 -4.65 -15.15
CA ALA A 189 -1.84 -4.30 -16.30
C ALA A 189 -1.81 -5.37 -17.43
N SER A 190 -0.87 -6.30 -17.38
CA SER A 190 -0.82 -7.48 -18.28
C SER A 190 -1.79 -8.61 -17.88
N ASN A 191 -2.58 -8.43 -16.80
CA ASN A 191 -3.56 -9.44 -16.39
C ASN A 191 -4.56 -9.73 -17.53
N PRO A 192 -4.91 -11.00 -17.77
CA PRO A 192 -5.83 -11.39 -18.85
C PRO A 192 -7.18 -10.64 -18.83
N ALA A 193 -7.69 -10.25 -17.66
CA ALA A 193 -8.95 -9.51 -17.57
C ALA A 193 -8.83 -8.11 -18.22
N PHE A 194 -7.71 -7.42 -18.02
CA PHE A 194 -7.48 -6.11 -18.64
C PHE A 194 -7.19 -6.25 -20.14
N GLU A 195 -6.46 -7.29 -20.54
CA GLU A 195 -6.23 -7.60 -21.94
C GLU A 195 -7.56 -7.85 -22.69
N GLN A 196 -8.43 -8.69 -22.15
CA GLN A 196 -9.74 -8.97 -22.73
C GLN A 196 -10.60 -7.70 -22.83
N LEU A 197 -10.54 -6.83 -21.82
CA LEU A 197 -11.24 -5.56 -21.84
C LEU A 197 -10.74 -4.64 -22.96
N LEU A 198 -9.45 -4.38 -23.01
CA LEU A 198 -8.82 -3.54 -24.04
C LEU A 198 -9.02 -4.12 -25.44
N ARG A 199 -8.87 -5.45 -25.61
CA ARG A 199 -9.10 -6.14 -26.88
C ARG A 199 -10.56 -6.01 -27.34
N SER A 200 -11.50 -6.12 -26.42
CA SER A 200 -12.93 -5.98 -26.75
C SER A 200 -13.27 -4.58 -27.28
N TYR A 201 -12.71 -3.55 -26.65
CA TYR A 201 -12.90 -2.16 -27.10
C TYR A 201 -12.21 -1.89 -28.42
N ASN A 202 -10.99 -2.41 -28.62
CA ASN A 202 -10.26 -2.34 -29.89
C ASN A 202 -11.06 -3.04 -31.01
N LEU A 203 -11.66 -4.21 -30.75
CA LEU A 203 -12.48 -4.94 -31.69
C LEU A 203 -13.74 -4.13 -32.08
N ALA A 204 -14.44 -3.55 -31.11
CA ALA A 204 -15.62 -2.72 -31.35
C ALA A 204 -15.27 -1.41 -32.09
N TYR A 205 -14.16 -0.78 -31.76
CA TYR A 205 -13.65 0.42 -32.42
C TYR A 205 -13.39 0.21 -33.90
N ASN A 206 -12.68 -0.90 -34.24
CA ASN A 206 -12.28 -1.18 -35.61
C ASN A 206 -13.38 -1.84 -36.47
N ASN A 207 -14.46 -2.36 -35.84
CA ASN A 207 -15.53 -3.09 -36.52
C ASN A 207 -16.94 -2.64 -36.07
N PRO A 208 -17.26 -1.33 -36.05
CA PRO A 208 -18.47 -0.80 -35.43
C PRO A 208 -19.77 -1.22 -36.14
N SER A 209 -19.70 -1.67 -37.40
CA SER A 209 -20.83 -2.15 -38.20
C SER A 209 -20.91 -3.68 -38.27
N ASN A 210 -19.93 -4.41 -37.77
CA ASN A 210 -19.87 -5.86 -37.87
C ASN A 210 -20.53 -6.53 -36.66
N LYS A 211 -21.75 -7.04 -36.83
CA LYS A 211 -22.49 -7.69 -35.74
C LYS A 211 -21.75 -8.84 -35.06
N THR A 212 -21.02 -9.64 -35.80
CA THR A 212 -20.23 -10.79 -35.25
C THR A 212 -19.11 -10.26 -34.34
N ALA A 213 -18.40 -9.20 -34.76
CA ALA A 213 -17.34 -8.57 -33.98
C ALA A 213 -17.92 -7.91 -32.70
N LEU A 214 -19.07 -7.23 -32.80
CA LEU A 214 -19.73 -6.63 -31.64
C LEU A 214 -20.25 -7.67 -30.63
N GLN A 215 -20.74 -8.83 -31.12
CA GLN A 215 -21.12 -9.96 -30.27
C GLN A 215 -19.88 -10.56 -29.54
N GLU A 216 -18.78 -10.74 -30.26
CA GLU A 216 -17.51 -11.19 -29.67
C GLU A 216 -16.98 -10.19 -28.64
N ALA A 217 -16.98 -8.90 -28.97
CA ALA A 217 -16.60 -7.83 -28.03
C ALA A 217 -17.44 -7.87 -26.75
N SER A 218 -18.78 -8.02 -26.90
CA SER A 218 -19.67 -8.14 -25.72
C SER A 218 -19.37 -9.37 -24.86
N ALA A 219 -19.02 -10.51 -25.49
CA ALA A 219 -18.64 -11.72 -24.75
C ALA A 219 -17.31 -11.53 -24.00
N LEU A 220 -16.31 -10.90 -24.63
CA LEU A 220 -15.03 -10.57 -24.01
C LEU A 220 -15.17 -9.62 -22.83
N ILE A 221 -16.02 -8.60 -22.95
CA ILE A 221 -16.28 -7.66 -21.84
C ILE A 221 -16.86 -8.40 -20.63
N ARG A 222 -17.79 -9.34 -20.83
CA ARG A 222 -18.36 -10.13 -19.72
C ARG A 222 -17.27 -10.98 -19.04
N GLN A 223 -16.39 -11.62 -19.80
CA GLN A 223 -15.26 -12.37 -19.23
C GLN A 223 -14.30 -11.45 -18.50
N ALA A 224 -14.04 -10.26 -19.03
CA ALA A 224 -13.21 -9.25 -18.39
C ALA A 224 -13.81 -8.78 -17.05
N ILE A 225 -15.14 -8.54 -16.98
CA ILE A 225 -15.83 -8.18 -15.75
C ILE A 225 -15.68 -9.27 -14.68
N ASP A 226 -15.88 -10.53 -15.03
CA ASP A 226 -15.71 -11.67 -14.12
C ASP A 226 -14.25 -11.76 -13.61
N GLY A 227 -13.29 -11.56 -14.51
CA GLY A 227 -11.87 -11.48 -14.15
C GLY A 227 -11.54 -10.29 -13.25
N MET A 228 -12.08 -9.11 -13.54
CA MET A 228 -11.88 -7.90 -12.72
C MET A 228 -12.54 -8.03 -11.35
N ALA A 229 -13.69 -8.68 -11.23
CA ALA A 229 -14.30 -8.99 -9.94
C ALA A 229 -13.40 -9.92 -9.09
N THR A 230 -12.73 -10.88 -9.72
CA THR A 230 -11.73 -11.73 -9.06
C THR A 230 -10.52 -10.91 -8.60
N ILE A 231 -10.04 -9.96 -9.41
CA ILE A 231 -8.97 -9.02 -9.05
C ILE A 231 -9.38 -8.17 -7.85
N GLN A 232 -10.60 -7.62 -7.82
CA GLN A 232 -11.09 -6.87 -6.67
C GLN A 232 -11.12 -7.73 -5.39
N GLY A 233 -11.54 -8.99 -5.51
CA GLY A 233 -11.47 -9.95 -4.40
C GLY A 233 -10.04 -10.13 -3.87
N THR A 234 -9.05 -10.27 -4.74
CA THR A 234 -7.64 -10.40 -4.36
C THR A 234 -7.12 -9.12 -3.71
N LEU A 235 -7.39 -7.95 -4.30
CA LEU A 235 -7.00 -6.66 -3.73
C LEU A 235 -7.62 -6.41 -2.36
N SER A 236 -8.88 -6.84 -2.15
CA SER A 236 -9.55 -6.78 -0.85
C SER A 236 -8.87 -7.69 0.20
N LEU A 237 -8.42 -8.89 -0.19
CA LEU A 237 -7.66 -9.78 0.68
C LEU A 237 -6.29 -9.18 1.04
N ASP A 238 -5.59 -8.58 0.06
CA ASP A 238 -4.32 -7.89 0.29
C ASP A 238 -4.51 -6.72 1.28
N ALA A 239 -5.54 -5.89 1.07
CA ALA A 239 -5.87 -4.77 1.94
C ALA A 239 -6.18 -5.24 3.38
N ASN A 240 -7.01 -6.27 3.54
CA ASN A 240 -7.33 -6.84 4.84
C ASN A 240 -6.10 -7.41 5.55
N THR A 241 -5.22 -8.08 4.80
CA THR A 241 -3.99 -8.65 5.35
C THR A 241 -3.06 -7.55 5.86
N LEU A 242 -2.89 -6.48 5.07
CA LEU A 242 -2.08 -5.31 5.45
C LEU A 242 -2.68 -4.58 6.65
N GLN A 243 -4.01 -4.38 6.69
CA GLN A 243 -4.69 -3.73 7.81
C GLN A 243 -4.53 -4.53 9.11
N ASN A 244 -4.74 -5.84 9.06
CA ASN A 244 -4.55 -6.71 10.23
C ASN A 244 -3.11 -6.64 10.76
N GLN A 245 -2.12 -6.53 9.86
CA GLN A 245 -0.72 -6.42 10.26
C GLN A 245 -0.41 -5.04 10.86
N VAL A 246 -1.00 -3.97 10.33
CA VAL A 246 -0.94 -2.62 10.93
C VAL A 246 -1.50 -2.64 12.35
N ASP A 247 -2.69 -3.21 12.53
CA ASP A 247 -3.35 -3.29 13.84
C ASP A 247 -2.52 -4.10 14.85
N GLN A 248 -1.88 -5.20 14.40
CA GLN A 248 -1.01 -6.01 15.24
C GLN A 248 0.26 -5.22 15.63
N ASN A 249 0.92 -4.59 14.66
CA ASN A 249 2.10 -3.78 14.92
C ASN A 249 1.80 -2.61 15.89
N ASP A 250 0.61 -2.02 15.80
CA ASP A 250 0.21 -0.94 16.70
C ASP A 250 -0.04 -1.43 18.12
N LYS A 251 -0.66 -2.61 18.30
CA LYS A 251 -0.78 -3.27 19.62
C LYS A 251 0.58 -3.57 20.21
N ASP A 252 1.49 -4.11 19.40
CA ASP A 252 2.85 -4.43 19.86
C ASP A 252 3.63 -3.18 20.26
N LYS A 253 3.45 -2.05 19.54
CA LYS A 253 4.03 -0.75 19.91
C LYS A 253 3.50 -0.23 21.26
N VAL A 254 2.20 -0.38 21.53
CA VAL A 254 1.62 0.00 22.82
C VAL A 254 2.24 -0.83 23.94
N ASN A 255 2.30 -2.17 23.81
CA ASN A 255 2.91 -3.05 24.79
C ASN A 255 4.39 -2.71 25.03
N LEU A 256 5.14 -2.44 23.96
CA LEU A 256 6.55 -2.02 24.07
C LEU A 256 6.68 -0.67 24.76
N SER A 257 5.80 0.28 24.51
CA SER A 257 5.79 1.59 25.17
C SER A 257 5.59 1.45 26.68
N GLU A 258 4.70 0.57 27.11
CA GLU A 258 4.46 0.27 28.54
C GLU A 258 5.71 -0.35 29.18
N LEU A 259 6.35 -1.33 28.50
CA LEU A 259 7.60 -1.94 28.97
C LEU A 259 8.75 -0.91 29.07
N VAL A 260 8.92 -0.08 28.05
CA VAL A 260 9.92 1.01 28.05
C VAL A 260 9.65 1.99 29.19
N SER A 261 8.39 2.35 29.42
CA SER A 261 8.00 3.25 30.54
C SER A 261 8.27 2.62 31.90
N SER A 262 8.15 1.31 32.04
CA SER A 262 8.43 0.62 33.32
C SER A 262 9.94 0.55 33.65
N ILE A 263 10.81 0.63 32.65
CA ILE A 263 12.26 0.62 32.80
C ILE A 263 12.78 2.04 33.08
N LYS A 264 12.25 3.04 32.43
CA LYS A 264 12.63 4.46 32.58
C LYS A 264 12.14 5.06 33.88
#